data_12540d1bc309ff9cf814cbefaa3cd00e
#
_entry.id   12540d1bc309ff9cf814cbefaa3cd00e
#
_cell.length_a   1.000
_cell.length_b   1.000
_cell.length_c   1.000
_cell.angle_alpha   90.00
_cell.angle_beta   90.00
_cell.angle_gamma   90.00
#
_symmetry.space_group_name_H-M   'P 1'
#
loop_
_entity.id
_entity.type
_entity.pdbx_description
1 polymer ?
#
loop_
_entity_poly.entity_id
_entity_poly.type
_entity_poly.pdbx_seq_one_letter_code
_entity_poly.pdbx_strand_id
1 'polypeptide(L)'
;MDAKIFPEVKEEAMPNEKILSEKKAIVEALTERFQNASAGVFVDYRGITVAEDTQLRRELVASEVEYSVVKNTLTRFALEKAGIEGLNDVLNGTTSLATSAGDPIAPIRIINDYSKKLGDRFNIKAAFMDGKVLAANEIEEIAALPGKDALYAKVLGTMLAPITSLAVVLGQIVEKNGGSIESAATEEAAPAEEAPAAE
;
A
#
# COMPACT_ATOMS: atom_id res chain seq x y z
N MET A 1 69.25 2.01 -10.19
CA MET A 1 68.51 2.49 -11.40
C MET A 1 67.11 1.89 -11.31
N ASP A 2 66.23 2.59 -10.64
CA ASP A 2 64.92 2.10 -10.23
C ASP A 2 63.85 2.71 -11.12
N ALA A 3 63.35 1.87 -12.04
CA ALA A 3 62.19 2.22 -12.83
C ALA A 3 60.95 2.02 -11.96
N LYS A 4 60.42 3.11 -11.45
CA LYS A 4 59.09 3.16 -10.79
C LYS A 4 58.03 2.76 -11.80
N ILE A 5 57.50 1.55 -11.64
CA ILE A 5 56.27 1.09 -12.28
C ILE A 5 55.14 1.79 -11.54
N PHE A 6 54.65 2.90 -12.06
CA PHE A 6 53.37 3.43 -11.67
C PHE A 6 52.31 2.54 -12.32
N PRO A 7 51.38 1.98 -11.55
CA PRO A 7 50.23 1.33 -12.17
C PRO A 7 49.42 2.41 -12.89
N GLU A 8 49.21 2.22 -14.18
CA GLU A 8 48.26 2.98 -14.97
C GLU A 8 46.92 3.06 -14.21
N VAL A 9 46.60 4.26 -13.78
CA VAL A 9 45.25 4.57 -13.33
C VAL A 9 44.34 4.31 -14.53
N LYS A 10 43.61 3.20 -14.50
CA LYS A 10 42.53 2.97 -15.45
C LYS A 10 41.70 4.22 -15.50
N GLU A 11 41.70 4.92 -16.63
CA GLU A 11 40.72 5.96 -16.94
C GLU A 11 39.36 5.37 -16.60
N GLU A 12 38.77 5.84 -15.50
CA GLU A 12 37.39 5.54 -15.19
C GLU A 12 36.58 6.02 -16.38
N ALA A 13 36.02 5.05 -17.11
CA ALA A 13 35.25 5.30 -18.32
C ALA A 13 34.17 6.34 -17.95
N MET A 14 34.36 7.57 -18.41
CA MET A 14 33.38 8.66 -18.24
C MET A 14 32.03 8.13 -18.66
N PRO A 15 31.02 8.11 -17.78
CA PRO A 15 29.72 7.59 -18.14
C PRO A 15 29.18 8.40 -19.30
N ASN A 16 28.73 7.72 -20.36
CA ASN A 16 28.16 8.37 -21.53
C ASN A 16 27.06 9.34 -21.06
N GLU A 17 27.16 10.62 -21.44
CA GLU A 17 26.27 11.69 -21.00
C GLU A 17 24.78 11.34 -21.24
N LYS A 18 24.47 10.63 -22.33
CA LYS A 18 23.11 10.14 -22.62
C LYS A 18 22.61 9.15 -21.57
N ILE A 19 23.44 8.18 -21.18
CA ILE A 19 23.08 7.19 -20.15
C ILE A 19 22.94 7.85 -18.78
N LEU A 20 23.72 8.89 -18.53
CA LEU A 20 23.66 9.61 -17.26
C LEU A 20 22.39 10.48 -17.18
N SER A 21 21.99 11.12 -18.29
CA SER A 21 20.72 11.86 -18.35
C SER A 21 19.50 10.95 -18.21
N GLU A 22 19.49 9.79 -18.85
CA GLU A 22 18.42 8.78 -18.70
C GLU A 22 18.28 8.31 -17.24
N LYS A 23 19.40 8.01 -16.57
CA LYS A 23 19.38 7.63 -15.15
C LYS A 23 18.88 8.74 -14.24
N LYS A 24 19.25 9.99 -14.52
CA LYS A 24 18.75 11.16 -13.77
C LYS A 24 17.24 11.31 -13.95
N ALA A 25 16.73 11.18 -15.17
CA ALA A 25 15.30 11.25 -15.44
C ALA A 25 14.52 10.13 -14.70
N ILE A 26 15.06 8.90 -14.65
CA ILE A 26 14.45 7.81 -13.87
C ILE A 26 14.43 8.13 -12.38
N VAL A 27 15.53 8.66 -11.83
CA VAL A 27 15.59 9.04 -10.40
C VAL A 27 14.62 10.17 -10.10
N GLU A 28 14.46 11.16 -10.98
CA GLU A 28 13.50 12.25 -10.82
C GLU A 28 12.06 11.72 -10.84
N ALA A 29 11.71 10.88 -11.81
CA ALA A 29 10.40 10.24 -11.88
C ALA A 29 10.10 9.38 -10.64
N LEU A 30 11.10 8.64 -10.11
CA LEU A 30 10.94 7.88 -8.88
C LEU A 30 10.78 8.79 -7.65
N THR A 31 11.50 9.89 -7.60
CA THR A 31 11.38 10.87 -6.50
C THR A 31 9.98 11.49 -6.47
N GLU A 32 9.44 11.88 -7.64
CA GLU A 32 8.06 12.37 -7.76
C GLU A 32 7.03 11.32 -7.32
N ARG A 33 7.25 10.04 -7.69
CA ARG A 33 6.39 8.94 -7.22
C ARG A 33 6.42 8.79 -5.71
N PHE A 34 7.60 8.83 -5.09
CA PHE A 34 7.72 8.74 -3.62
C PHE A 34 7.09 9.92 -2.89
N GLN A 35 7.17 11.12 -3.46
CA GLN A 35 6.54 12.32 -2.88
C GLN A 35 5.01 12.29 -3.00
N ASN A 36 4.47 11.73 -4.08
CA ASN A 36 3.03 11.62 -4.32
C ASN A 36 2.41 10.35 -3.69
N ALA A 37 3.22 9.36 -3.32
CA ALA A 37 2.74 8.12 -2.75
C ALA A 37 2.42 8.28 -1.26
N SER A 38 1.20 7.93 -0.86
CA SER A 38 0.78 7.83 0.54
C SER A 38 1.40 6.61 1.23
N ALA A 39 1.61 5.52 0.50
CA ALA A 39 2.28 4.33 1.00
C ALA A 39 3.05 3.61 -0.11
N GLY A 40 4.09 2.87 0.30
CA GLY A 40 4.84 2.01 -0.59
C GLY A 40 5.43 0.81 0.13
N VAL A 41 5.56 -0.30 -0.60
CA VAL A 41 6.06 -1.57 -0.09
C VAL A 41 7.20 -2.06 -0.97
N PHE A 42 8.29 -2.43 -0.34
CA PHE A 42 9.43 -3.09 -0.97
C PHE A 42 9.34 -4.59 -0.74
N VAL A 43 9.41 -5.36 -1.82
CA VAL A 43 9.19 -6.80 -1.80
C VAL A 43 10.32 -7.52 -2.50
N ASP A 44 10.68 -8.69 -1.98
CA ASP A 44 11.53 -9.64 -2.67
C ASP A 44 10.64 -10.63 -3.46
N TYR A 45 10.78 -10.64 -4.78
CA TYR A 45 9.98 -11.50 -5.67
C TYR A 45 10.75 -12.73 -6.17
N ARG A 46 11.68 -13.22 -5.38
CA ARG A 46 12.57 -14.31 -5.76
C ARG A 46 11.80 -15.64 -5.83
N GLY A 47 11.67 -16.20 -7.03
CA GLY A 47 11.07 -17.53 -7.22
C GLY A 47 9.58 -17.57 -7.49
N ILE A 48 8.95 -16.44 -7.83
CA ILE A 48 7.56 -16.38 -8.30
C ILE A 48 7.46 -16.89 -9.74
N THR A 49 6.38 -17.58 -10.07
CA THR A 49 6.05 -17.97 -11.44
C THR A 49 5.47 -16.79 -12.22
N VAL A 50 5.60 -16.81 -13.55
CA VAL A 50 5.04 -15.76 -14.42
C VAL A 50 3.52 -15.64 -14.27
N ALA A 51 2.82 -16.76 -14.04
CA ALA A 51 1.38 -16.76 -13.82
C ALA A 51 0.99 -16.02 -12.54
N GLU A 52 1.69 -16.27 -11.44
CA GLU A 52 1.47 -15.62 -10.14
C GLU A 52 1.79 -14.12 -10.21
N ASP A 53 2.91 -13.72 -10.84
CA ASP A 53 3.26 -12.31 -11.03
C ASP A 53 2.21 -11.57 -11.88
N THR A 54 1.68 -12.23 -12.91
CA THR A 54 0.63 -11.65 -13.74
C THR A 54 -0.67 -11.44 -12.95
N GLN A 55 -1.05 -12.37 -12.08
CA GLN A 55 -2.22 -12.23 -11.23
C GLN A 55 -2.01 -11.11 -10.20
N LEU A 56 -0.86 -11.09 -9.52
CA LEU A 56 -0.48 -10.03 -8.59
C LEU A 56 -0.58 -8.64 -9.23
N ARG A 57 -0.02 -8.48 -10.42
CA ARG A 57 -0.09 -7.20 -11.15
C ARG A 57 -1.52 -6.79 -11.49
N ARG A 58 -2.37 -7.73 -11.86
CA ARG A 58 -3.79 -7.45 -12.15
C ARG A 58 -4.54 -6.97 -10.92
N GLU A 59 -4.32 -7.62 -9.77
CA GLU A 59 -4.95 -7.24 -8.51
C GLU A 59 -4.45 -5.88 -8.01
N LEU A 60 -3.15 -5.61 -8.15
CA LEU A 60 -2.56 -4.31 -7.79
C LEU A 60 -3.09 -3.18 -8.68
N VAL A 61 -3.16 -3.38 -10.00
CA VAL A 61 -3.72 -2.39 -10.92
C VAL A 61 -5.21 -2.15 -10.65
N ALA A 62 -5.99 -3.20 -10.32
CA ALA A 62 -7.40 -3.05 -9.95
C ALA A 62 -7.60 -2.22 -8.67
N SER A 63 -6.58 -2.14 -7.82
CA SER A 63 -6.56 -1.35 -6.57
C SER A 63 -5.79 -0.02 -6.71
N GLU A 64 -5.55 0.44 -7.93
CA GLU A 64 -4.81 1.68 -8.23
C GLU A 64 -3.39 1.73 -7.63
N VAL A 65 -2.73 0.57 -7.54
CA VAL A 65 -1.37 0.44 -7.03
C VAL A 65 -0.40 0.30 -8.21
N GLU A 66 0.58 1.18 -8.29
CA GLU A 66 1.66 1.08 -9.26
C GLU A 66 2.72 0.07 -8.79
N TYR A 67 2.92 -1.00 -9.57
CA TYR A 67 3.94 -2.01 -9.29
C TYR A 67 5.03 -1.99 -10.34
N SER A 68 6.28 -1.78 -9.91
CA SER A 68 7.44 -1.72 -10.78
C SER A 68 8.67 -2.38 -10.16
N VAL A 69 9.51 -2.95 -11.02
CA VAL A 69 10.82 -3.47 -10.60
C VAL A 69 11.88 -2.42 -10.93
N VAL A 70 12.57 -1.95 -9.92
CA VAL A 70 13.54 -0.86 -10.04
C VAL A 70 14.91 -1.29 -9.52
N LYS A 71 15.95 -0.71 -10.09
CA LYS A 71 17.31 -0.97 -9.64
C LYS A 71 17.56 -0.33 -8.27
N ASN A 72 18.02 -1.12 -7.28
CA ASN A 72 18.24 -0.67 -5.90
C ASN A 72 19.07 0.60 -5.77
N THR A 73 20.12 0.75 -6.60
CA THR A 73 20.95 1.96 -6.57
C THR A 73 20.20 3.22 -6.95
N LEU A 74 19.29 3.16 -7.93
CA LEU A 74 18.47 4.29 -8.34
C LEU A 74 17.41 4.61 -7.28
N THR A 75 16.85 3.55 -6.67
CA THR A 75 15.89 3.69 -5.58
C THR A 75 16.51 4.36 -4.36
N ARG A 76 17.76 4.02 -3.99
CA ARG A 76 18.47 4.67 -2.89
C ARG A 76 18.61 6.17 -3.13
N PHE A 77 19.07 6.60 -4.30
CA PHE A 77 19.18 8.02 -4.65
C PHE A 77 17.83 8.75 -4.65
N ALA A 78 16.76 8.07 -5.06
CA ALA A 78 15.43 8.65 -5.05
C ALA A 78 14.88 8.79 -3.61
N LEU A 79 15.12 7.83 -2.73
CA LEU A 79 14.73 7.88 -1.31
C LEU A 79 15.50 8.96 -0.53
N GLU A 80 16.80 9.09 -0.78
CA GLU A 80 17.61 10.17 -0.20
C GLU A 80 17.05 11.56 -0.60
N LYS A 81 16.67 11.74 -1.87
CA LYS A 81 16.05 12.97 -2.35
C LYS A 81 14.64 13.19 -1.80
N ALA A 82 13.89 12.13 -1.56
CA ALA A 82 12.55 12.18 -0.96
C ALA A 82 12.59 12.38 0.57
N GLY A 83 13.76 12.24 1.21
CA GLY A 83 13.92 12.42 2.65
C GLY A 83 13.45 11.23 3.50
N ILE A 84 13.33 10.04 2.90
CA ILE A 84 12.96 8.80 3.60
C ILE A 84 14.23 8.05 3.98
N GLU A 85 14.60 8.11 5.26
CA GLU A 85 15.79 7.46 5.80
C GLU A 85 15.45 6.08 6.39
N GLY A 86 16.45 5.19 6.50
CA GLY A 86 16.30 3.88 7.15
C GLY A 86 16.00 2.72 6.21
N LEU A 87 15.80 2.94 4.90
CA LEU A 87 15.52 1.88 3.92
C LEU A 87 16.78 1.37 3.19
N ASN A 88 17.92 2.04 3.36
CA ASN A 88 19.15 1.73 2.63
C ASN A 88 19.68 0.32 2.90
N ASP A 89 19.56 -0.16 4.13
CA ASP A 89 20.06 -1.47 4.55
C ASP A 89 19.18 -2.62 4.03
N VAL A 90 17.91 -2.34 3.75
CA VAL A 90 16.92 -3.32 3.28
C VAL A 90 16.95 -3.50 1.77
N LEU A 91 17.47 -2.51 1.03
CA LEU A 91 17.55 -2.52 -0.44
C LEU A 91 18.73 -3.36 -0.96
N ASN A 92 18.77 -4.64 -0.61
CA ASN A 92 19.75 -5.62 -1.08
C ASN A 92 19.06 -6.76 -1.84
N GLY A 93 19.67 -7.25 -2.93
CA GLY A 93 19.12 -8.33 -3.76
C GLY A 93 18.01 -7.88 -4.72
N THR A 94 17.08 -8.78 -5.04
CA THR A 94 15.92 -8.47 -5.88
C THR A 94 14.92 -7.62 -5.12
N THR A 95 14.45 -6.56 -5.75
CA THR A 95 13.49 -5.65 -5.10
C THR A 95 12.47 -5.15 -6.12
N SER A 96 11.21 -5.31 -5.82
CA SER A 96 10.11 -4.67 -6.49
C SER A 96 9.47 -3.63 -5.56
N LEU A 97 8.89 -2.63 -6.16
CA LEU A 97 8.27 -1.51 -5.51
C LEU A 97 6.79 -1.45 -5.89
N ALA A 98 5.92 -1.44 -4.90
CA ALA A 98 4.50 -1.16 -5.05
C ALA A 98 4.19 0.16 -4.35
N THR A 99 3.65 1.14 -5.06
CA THR A 99 3.28 2.46 -4.52
C THR A 99 1.83 2.76 -4.77
N SER A 100 1.16 3.37 -3.80
CA SER A 100 -0.22 3.86 -3.94
C SER A 100 -0.29 5.31 -3.50
N ALA A 101 -1.03 6.11 -4.28
CA ALA A 101 -1.31 7.51 -3.94
C ALA A 101 -2.66 7.66 -3.22
N GLY A 102 -3.63 6.77 -3.49
CA GLY A 102 -4.99 6.87 -2.97
C GLY A 102 -5.20 6.12 -1.66
N ASP A 103 -5.05 4.81 -1.67
CA ASP A 103 -5.30 3.95 -0.52
C ASP A 103 -3.97 3.42 0.05
N PRO A 104 -3.55 3.84 1.26
CA PRO A 104 -2.29 3.41 1.85
C PRO A 104 -2.31 1.94 2.31
N ILE A 105 -3.48 1.36 2.56
CA ILE A 105 -3.62 0.01 3.10
C ILE A 105 -3.61 -1.04 1.98
N ALA A 106 -4.16 -0.71 0.81
CA ALA A 106 -4.32 -1.64 -0.31
C ALA A 106 -3.01 -2.35 -0.71
N PRO A 107 -1.88 -1.66 -0.96
CA PRO A 107 -0.64 -2.32 -1.36
C PRO A 107 -0.12 -3.27 -0.27
N ILE A 108 -0.19 -2.87 1.00
CA ILE A 108 0.30 -3.67 2.13
C ILE A 108 -0.53 -4.95 2.29
N ARG A 109 -1.87 -4.85 2.21
CA ARG A 109 -2.78 -5.98 2.36
C ARG A 109 -2.61 -7.01 1.23
N ILE A 110 -2.65 -6.57 -0.02
CA ILE A 110 -2.51 -7.46 -1.18
C ILE A 110 -1.18 -8.19 -1.13
N ILE A 111 -0.08 -7.47 -0.88
CA ILE A 111 1.25 -8.04 -0.82
C ILE A 111 1.38 -9.04 0.34
N ASN A 112 0.81 -8.74 1.52
CA ASN A 112 0.83 -9.66 2.65
C ASN A 112 -0.01 -10.93 2.39
N ASP A 113 -1.15 -10.83 1.70
CA ASP A 113 -1.95 -11.98 1.30
C ASP A 113 -1.18 -12.89 0.32
N TYR A 114 -0.43 -12.29 -0.61
CA TYR A 114 0.46 -13.04 -1.50
C TYR A 114 1.67 -13.63 -0.76
N SER A 115 2.24 -12.91 0.21
CA SER A 115 3.32 -13.44 1.06
C SER A 115 2.85 -14.68 1.84
N LYS A 116 1.64 -14.66 2.39
CA LYS A 116 1.05 -15.82 3.06
C LYS A 116 0.76 -17.00 2.13
N LYS A 117 0.36 -16.73 0.87
CA LYS A 117 0.09 -17.79 -0.13
C LYS A 117 1.37 -18.41 -0.67
N LEU A 118 2.42 -17.61 -0.90
CA LEU A 118 3.65 -18.03 -1.55
C LEU A 118 4.77 -18.41 -0.55
N GLY A 119 4.62 -18.05 0.72
CA GLY A 119 5.58 -18.32 1.79
C GLY A 119 6.94 -17.70 1.48
N ASP A 120 8.02 -18.47 1.67
CA ASP A 120 9.42 -18.00 1.56
C ASP A 120 9.82 -17.42 0.19
N ARG A 121 8.99 -17.57 -0.84
CA ARG A 121 9.28 -17.08 -2.18
C ARG A 121 8.97 -15.60 -2.37
N PHE A 122 8.14 -15.04 -1.50
CA PHE A 122 7.68 -13.67 -1.62
C PHE A 122 7.67 -13.01 -0.24
N ASN A 123 8.76 -12.28 0.06
CA ASN A 123 8.96 -11.68 1.36
C ASN A 123 8.87 -10.14 1.30
N ILE A 124 8.17 -9.56 2.26
CA ILE A 124 8.14 -8.12 2.45
C ILE A 124 9.44 -7.71 3.12
N LYS A 125 10.19 -6.81 2.49
CA LYS A 125 11.45 -6.28 3.04
C LYS A 125 11.22 -5.12 3.97
N ALA A 126 10.46 -4.15 3.51
CA ALA A 126 10.10 -2.95 4.25
C ALA A 126 8.86 -2.31 3.62
N ALA A 127 8.17 -1.51 4.37
CA ALA A 127 7.12 -0.63 3.87
C ALA A 127 7.33 0.77 4.44
N PHE A 128 6.79 1.76 3.76
CA PHE A 128 6.70 3.12 4.28
C PHE A 128 5.28 3.63 4.12
N MET A 129 4.85 4.46 5.04
CA MET A 129 3.57 5.14 5.02
C MET A 129 3.77 6.57 5.55
N ASP A 130 3.28 7.55 4.81
CA ASP A 130 3.39 8.98 5.16
C ASP A 130 4.84 9.40 5.51
N GLY A 131 5.83 8.86 4.79
CA GLY A 131 7.26 9.14 4.99
C GLY A 131 7.90 8.41 6.19
N LYS A 132 7.17 7.57 6.92
CA LYS A 132 7.69 6.75 8.02
C LYS A 132 7.93 5.32 7.55
N VAL A 133 9.04 4.75 7.97
CA VAL A 133 9.36 3.34 7.70
C VAL A 133 8.64 2.47 8.74
N LEU A 134 7.94 1.46 8.27
CA LEU A 134 7.19 0.51 9.09
C LEU A 134 8.04 -0.71 9.41
N ALA A 135 7.99 -1.16 10.66
CA ALA A 135 8.59 -2.42 11.09
C ALA A 135 7.74 -3.62 10.61
N ALA A 136 8.35 -4.82 10.55
CA ALA A 136 7.67 -6.03 10.08
C ALA A 136 6.39 -6.34 10.87
N ASN A 137 6.39 -6.15 12.18
CA ASN A 137 5.23 -6.37 13.04
C ASN A 137 4.08 -5.40 12.72
N GLU A 138 4.40 -4.13 12.47
CA GLU A 138 3.43 -3.09 12.10
C GLU A 138 2.80 -3.37 10.72
N ILE A 139 3.59 -3.94 9.80
CA ILE A 139 3.10 -4.35 8.47
C ILE A 139 2.03 -5.44 8.61
N GLU A 140 2.22 -6.42 9.49
CA GLU A 140 1.24 -7.47 9.73
C GLU A 140 -0.05 -6.92 10.37
N GLU A 141 0.08 -6.01 11.34
CA GLU A 141 -1.07 -5.35 11.95
C GLU A 141 -1.88 -4.54 10.95
N ILE A 142 -1.21 -3.75 10.11
CA ILE A 142 -1.86 -2.95 9.06
C ILE A 142 -2.50 -3.86 8.00
N ALA A 143 -1.85 -4.95 7.62
CA ALA A 143 -2.38 -5.90 6.66
C ALA A 143 -3.62 -6.65 7.16
N ALA A 144 -3.79 -6.77 8.49
CA ALA A 144 -5.00 -7.33 9.10
C ALA A 144 -6.20 -6.37 9.05
N LEU A 145 -5.96 -5.07 8.76
CA LEU A 145 -7.04 -4.09 8.66
C LEU A 145 -7.83 -4.29 7.36
N PRO A 146 -9.15 -4.11 7.41
CA PRO A 146 -9.97 -4.10 6.21
C PRO A 146 -9.69 -2.84 5.37
N GLY A 147 -10.13 -2.84 4.11
CA GLY A 147 -9.95 -1.69 3.22
C GLY A 147 -10.56 -0.40 3.76
N LYS A 148 -10.18 0.72 3.16
CA LYS A 148 -10.52 2.09 3.58
C LYS A 148 -12.03 2.28 3.83
N ASP A 149 -12.90 1.83 2.93
CA ASP A 149 -14.35 1.97 3.06
C ASP A 149 -14.91 1.19 4.25
N ALA A 150 -14.38 -0.01 4.50
CA ALA A 150 -14.78 -0.82 5.64
C ALA A 150 -14.31 -0.22 6.98
N LEU A 151 -13.17 0.50 7.00
CA LEU A 151 -12.72 1.26 8.17
C LEU A 151 -13.67 2.43 8.45
N TYR A 152 -14.07 3.18 7.43
CA TYR A 152 -15.08 4.22 7.58
C TYR A 152 -16.41 3.66 8.11
N ALA A 153 -16.88 2.56 7.54
CA ALA A 153 -18.09 1.89 8.02
C ALA A 153 -17.97 1.44 9.49
N LYS A 154 -16.79 0.94 9.89
CA LYS A 154 -16.53 0.55 11.28
C LYS A 154 -16.55 1.74 12.22
N VAL A 155 -15.93 2.86 11.84
CA VAL A 155 -15.94 4.10 12.65
C VAL A 155 -17.37 4.64 12.79
N LEU A 156 -18.11 4.77 11.69
CA LEU A 156 -19.50 5.22 11.71
C LEU A 156 -20.38 4.27 12.55
N GLY A 157 -20.18 2.95 12.41
CA GLY A 157 -20.87 1.95 13.20
C GLY A 157 -20.60 2.09 14.70
N THR A 158 -19.36 2.35 15.10
CA THR A 158 -19.01 2.56 16.51
C THR A 158 -19.61 3.85 17.09
N MET A 159 -19.76 4.90 16.28
CA MET A 159 -20.42 6.13 16.69
C MET A 159 -21.93 5.93 16.87
N LEU A 160 -22.56 5.09 16.07
CA LEU A 160 -23.98 4.74 16.18
C LEU A 160 -24.24 3.65 17.25
N ALA A 161 -23.23 2.89 17.64
CA ALA A 161 -23.35 1.76 18.57
C ALA A 161 -24.08 2.13 19.90
N PRO A 162 -23.85 3.27 20.56
CA PRO A 162 -24.59 3.62 21.78
C PRO A 162 -26.10 3.73 21.57
N ILE A 163 -26.50 4.28 20.42
CA ILE A 163 -27.92 4.46 20.08
C ILE A 163 -28.56 3.13 19.73
N THR A 164 -27.90 2.33 18.90
CA THR A 164 -28.39 1.00 18.51
C THR A 164 -28.45 0.03 19.70
N SER A 165 -27.45 0.08 20.59
CA SER A 165 -27.44 -0.77 21.78
C SER A 165 -28.59 -0.42 22.74
N LEU A 166 -28.92 0.90 22.88
CA LEU A 166 -30.06 1.33 23.67
C LEU A 166 -31.35 0.82 23.05
N ALA A 167 -31.52 0.96 21.73
CA ALA A 167 -32.71 0.46 21.03
C ALA A 167 -32.88 -1.05 21.17
N VAL A 168 -31.79 -1.82 21.06
CA VAL A 168 -31.81 -3.28 21.26
C VAL A 168 -32.22 -3.65 22.69
N VAL A 169 -31.68 -2.97 23.70
CA VAL A 169 -32.05 -3.21 25.11
C VAL A 169 -33.51 -2.88 25.37
N LEU A 170 -34.00 -1.76 24.85
CA LEU A 170 -35.43 -1.40 24.96
C LEU A 170 -36.31 -2.43 24.25
N GLY A 171 -35.91 -2.90 23.07
CA GLY A 171 -36.60 -3.98 22.35
C GLY A 171 -36.65 -5.27 23.16
N GLN A 172 -35.57 -5.69 23.77
CA GLN A 172 -35.53 -6.89 24.63
C GLN A 172 -36.42 -6.75 25.90
N ILE A 173 -36.52 -5.55 26.44
CA ILE A 173 -37.42 -5.27 27.57
C ILE A 173 -38.89 -5.40 27.12
N VAL A 174 -39.26 -4.86 25.97
CA VAL A 174 -40.60 -4.97 25.40
C VAL A 174 -40.95 -6.44 25.13
N GLU A 175 -40.07 -7.22 24.53
CA GLU A 175 -40.29 -8.66 24.32
C GLU A 175 -40.45 -9.44 25.60
N LYS A 176 -39.66 -9.15 26.65
CA LYS A 176 -39.78 -9.77 27.96
C LYS A 176 -41.10 -9.41 28.65
N ASN A 177 -41.63 -8.22 28.38
CA ASN A 177 -42.91 -7.77 28.93
C ASN A 177 -44.14 -8.16 28.07
N GLY A 178 -43.95 -9.02 27.06
CA GLY A 178 -45.03 -9.56 26.23
C GLY A 178 -45.50 -8.64 25.09
N GLY A 179 -44.73 -7.62 24.72
CA GLY A 179 -44.98 -6.81 23.56
C GLY A 179 -44.26 -7.30 22.33
N SER A 180 -44.91 -7.32 21.16
CA SER A 180 -44.26 -7.63 19.87
C SER A 180 -43.75 -6.33 19.23
N ILE A 181 -42.51 -6.37 18.74
CA ILE A 181 -41.79 -5.20 18.14
C ILE A 181 -42.22 -4.94 16.68
N GLU A 182 -43.19 -5.69 16.16
CA GLU A 182 -43.53 -5.66 14.72
C GLU A 182 -44.12 -4.34 14.19
N SER A 183 -44.42 -3.37 15.04
CA SER A 183 -45.07 -2.13 14.59
C SER A 183 -44.19 -0.86 14.53
N ALA A 184 -42.93 -0.92 15.01
CA ALA A 184 -42.08 0.29 15.06
C ALA A 184 -41.01 0.36 13.93
N ALA A 185 -40.79 -0.73 13.19
CA ALA A 185 -39.76 -0.75 12.14
C ALA A 185 -40.26 -0.45 10.72
N THR A 186 -41.61 -0.26 10.56
CA THR A 186 -42.20 -0.12 9.22
C THR A 186 -42.50 1.33 8.83
N GLU A 187 -42.31 2.30 9.75
CA GLU A 187 -42.71 3.69 9.50
C GLU A 187 -41.59 4.66 9.09
N GLU A 188 -40.32 4.22 9.04
CA GLU A 188 -39.17 5.08 8.70
C GLU A 188 -38.42 4.70 7.41
N ALA A 189 -39.02 3.86 6.58
CA ALA A 189 -38.49 3.55 5.24
C ALA A 189 -39.50 3.87 4.14
N ALA A 190 -40.00 5.12 4.10
CA ALA A 190 -40.67 5.63 2.91
C ALA A 190 -39.61 6.23 1.98
N PRO A 191 -39.47 5.73 0.75
CA PRO A 191 -38.59 6.33 -0.21
C PRO A 191 -39.09 7.69 -0.64
N ALA A 192 -38.19 8.67 -0.65
CA ALA A 192 -38.49 10.01 -1.20
C ALA A 192 -38.91 9.84 -2.68
N GLU A 193 -40.13 10.19 -2.93
CA GLU A 193 -40.84 10.15 -4.18
C GLU A 193 -40.16 11.07 -5.22
N GLU A 194 -39.91 10.49 -6.34
CA GLU A 194 -39.47 11.07 -7.61
C GLU A 194 -40.31 12.29 -7.97
N ALA A 195 -39.70 13.47 -8.13
CA ALA A 195 -40.33 14.62 -8.74
C ALA A 195 -40.35 14.47 -10.25
N PRO A 196 -41.47 14.62 -10.95
CA PRO A 196 -41.55 14.46 -12.40
C PRO A 196 -40.94 15.66 -13.12
N ALA A 197 -40.17 15.33 -14.17
CA ALA A 197 -39.74 16.26 -15.20
C ALA A 197 -40.97 16.84 -15.92
N ALA A 198 -41.04 18.14 -16.02
CA ALA A 198 -41.98 18.85 -16.88
C ALA A 198 -41.20 19.79 -17.80
N GLU A 199 -41.38 19.52 -19.10
CA GLU A 199 -41.27 20.36 -20.31
C GLU A 199 -40.04 21.28 -20.50
#